data_5240feacfbdcf0a2a2591d1cd6c8e337
#
_entry.id   5240feacfbdcf0a2a2591d1cd6c8e337
#
_cell.length_a   1.000
_cell.length_b   1.000
_cell.length_c   1.000
_cell.angle_alpha   90.00
_cell.angle_beta   90.00
_cell.angle_gamma   90.00
#
_symmetry.space_group_name_H-M   'P 1'
#
loop_
_entity.id
_entity.type
_entity.pdbx_description
1 polymer ?
#
loop_
_entity_poly.entity_id
_entity_poly.type
_entity_poly.pdbx_seq_one_letter_code
_entity_poly.pdbx_strand_id
1 'polypeptide(L)'
;MRRGLGIICLLCCSLTLMAWQSALLTVQDNMLVYHPDADGFVLPDFSHAGYMGGDGQIPDVPTVSTISPVSGDNTAHIQAAIDAVGKLPLVNGIRGALLLSAGTYEIRGTVNVPYDGVVLRGESGTVLRATGDTPHQRDVLVVGASSRIWGGSERSNTRQYITDNIVHPGAMTVTVANASGYSVGQQIIIFHPCSASWLAAINYGGVPYPDPTATSDPDERWTEGQYPVSYHRYITAVSGNTITLDAPVFYTLNKSLAKSYVYVPNMSGTVYGSGIENLTIEIISAGGEDENHAWNAVRFRSIENAWATDCTFSGFGQSGIVTEACRRSSFLRCNAVDPVGITTGERKYNFNTYLYSQLNLFADCYARAGRHNYISNGTSGTSGNVFLNCISDGALNVNEGHRGWTQGMLYDNHRDINMTRPFTLGLYNRVAMGTGHGWAAVQSVLWNCDVDASYGTIGLQQPPTAQNYAIGCMAQKITGNPVSASDFTLGYVEGRNKSGLEPRSLYLAQLAARHGTTPTELVQAPAAELLCVAGNAITALTDIRRLMIYSPDGKLLYSAADVRANRVLTIDAGIRGIVFAHVVCDNLSIVQKIVL
;
A
#
# COMPACT_ATOMS: atom_id res chain seq x y z
N MET A 1 -58.28 17.66 43.63
CA MET A 1 -56.84 17.45 43.42
C MET A 1 -56.66 16.68 42.09
N ARG A 2 -56.36 17.40 41.01
CA ARG A 2 -56.03 16.82 39.71
C ARG A 2 -54.52 16.94 39.54
N ARG A 3 -53.85 15.79 39.46
CA ARG A 3 -52.42 15.69 39.13
C ARG A 3 -52.26 15.80 37.61
N GLY A 4 -51.61 16.86 37.12
CA GLY A 4 -51.19 16.99 35.75
C GLY A 4 -49.92 16.18 35.50
N LEU A 5 -49.96 15.27 34.54
CA LEU A 5 -48.80 14.52 34.02
C LEU A 5 -48.16 15.36 32.92
N GLY A 6 -47.00 15.96 33.23
CA GLY A 6 -46.21 16.63 32.22
C GLY A 6 -45.44 15.62 31.36
N ILE A 7 -45.77 15.55 30.08
CA ILE A 7 -45.00 14.80 29.07
C ILE A 7 -43.81 15.65 28.68
N ILE A 8 -42.61 15.23 29.09
CA ILE A 8 -41.34 15.80 28.58
C ILE A 8 -41.09 15.12 27.24
N CYS A 9 -41.30 15.87 26.16
CA CYS A 9 -40.91 15.47 24.82
C CYS A 9 -39.38 15.69 24.70
N LEU A 10 -38.57 14.62 24.81
CA LEU A 10 -37.16 14.65 24.40
C LEU A 10 -37.12 14.80 22.89
N LEU A 11 -36.80 16.01 22.39
CA LEU A 11 -36.38 16.17 21.02
C LEU A 11 -35.00 15.51 20.87
N CYS A 12 -34.95 14.30 20.34
CA CYS A 12 -33.74 13.73 19.75
C CYS A 12 -33.41 14.56 18.49
N CYS A 13 -32.56 15.57 18.63
CA CYS A 13 -31.88 16.15 17.47
C CYS A 13 -30.95 15.07 16.89
N SER A 14 -31.42 14.32 15.91
CA SER A 14 -30.56 13.58 15.01
C SER A 14 -29.74 14.62 14.23
N LEU A 15 -28.50 14.83 14.62
CA LEU A 15 -27.52 15.51 13.80
C LEU A 15 -27.32 14.65 12.55
N THR A 16 -28.07 14.95 11.49
CA THR A 16 -27.74 14.45 10.16
C THR A 16 -26.38 15.06 9.80
N LEU A 17 -25.32 14.26 9.87
CA LEU A 17 -24.03 14.62 9.29
C LEU A 17 -24.29 14.89 7.81
N MET A 18 -24.22 16.17 7.38
CA MET A 18 -24.38 16.53 5.99
C MET A 18 -23.14 16.03 5.23
N ALA A 19 -23.34 15.10 4.30
CA ALA A 19 -22.31 14.68 3.36
C ALA A 19 -21.81 15.89 2.55
N TRP A 20 -20.50 15.91 2.26
CA TRP A 20 -19.89 16.95 1.45
C TRP A 20 -18.90 16.34 0.45
N GLN A 21 -18.72 16.97 -0.68
CA GLN A 21 -17.76 16.57 -1.71
C GLN A 21 -16.58 17.55 -1.75
N SER A 22 -15.43 17.05 -2.18
CA SER A 22 -14.26 17.88 -2.43
C SER A 22 -14.53 18.84 -3.62
N ALA A 23 -13.96 20.04 -3.55
CA ALA A 23 -13.95 20.94 -4.69
C ALA A 23 -13.14 20.38 -5.88
N LEU A 24 -12.22 19.44 -5.63
CA LEU A 24 -11.40 18.80 -6.67
C LEU A 24 -12.02 17.54 -7.26
N LEU A 25 -13.03 16.95 -6.60
CA LEU A 25 -13.69 15.73 -7.07
C LEU A 25 -15.17 15.75 -6.69
N THR A 26 -16.03 15.80 -7.67
CA THR A 26 -17.48 15.72 -7.47
C THR A 26 -18.07 14.51 -8.16
N VAL A 27 -19.20 14.03 -7.66
CA VAL A 27 -20.00 12.98 -8.30
C VAL A 27 -21.18 13.65 -9.01
N GLN A 28 -21.26 13.52 -10.32
CA GLN A 28 -22.35 14.03 -11.15
C GLN A 28 -22.87 12.89 -12.04
N ASP A 29 -24.16 12.62 -12.00
CA ASP A 29 -24.78 11.54 -12.77
C ASP A 29 -24.04 10.18 -12.62
N ASN A 30 -23.63 9.86 -11.41
CA ASN A 30 -22.82 8.68 -11.04
C ASN A 30 -21.42 8.63 -11.70
N MET A 31 -20.94 9.72 -12.26
CA MET A 31 -19.58 9.83 -12.79
C MET A 31 -18.71 10.72 -11.89
N LEU A 32 -17.43 10.40 -11.80
CA LEU A 32 -16.46 11.26 -11.15
C LEU A 32 -16.07 12.41 -12.09
N VAL A 33 -16.19 13.63 -11.58
CA VAL A 33 -15.78 14.84 -12.29
C VAL A 33 -14.61 15.45 -11.54
N TYR A 34 -13.46 15.49 -12.20
CA TYR A 34 -12.23 16.07 -11.65
C TYR A 34 -12.16 17.56 -11.96
N HIS A 35 -11.79 18.34 -10.98
CA HIS A 35 -11.57 19.77 -11.10
C HIS A 35 -10.11 20.10 -10.76
N PRO A 36 -9.46 20.97 -11.52
CA PRO A 36 -8.10 21.40 -11.17
C PRO A 36 -8.12 22.29 -9.92
N ASP A 37 -7.02 22.27 -9.18
CA ASP A 37 -6.75 23.27 -8.16
C ASP A 37 -6.37 24.63 -8.77
N ALA A 38 -6.02 25.61 -7.93
CA ALA A 38 -5.66 26.96 -8.38
C ALA A 38 -4.40 26.99 -9.28
N ASP A 39 -3.53 25.99 -9.16
CA ASP A 39 -2.30 25.86 -9.94
C ASP A 39 -2.48 24.97 -11.17
N GLY A 40 -3.70 24.45 -11.39
CA GLY A 40 -4.06 23.62 -12.55
C GLY A 40 -3.77 22.13 -12.37
N PHE A 41 -3.40 21.66 -11.18
CA PHE A 41 -3.21 20.25 -10.90
C PHE A 41 -4.54 19.56 -10.58
N VAL A 42 -4.68 18.32 -11.01
CA VAL A 42 -5.83 17.45 -10.73
C VAL A 42 -5.43 16.28 -9.81
N LEU A 43 -6.41 15.75 -9.09
CA LEU A 43 -6.20 14.55 -8.28
C LEU A 43 -5.77 13.37 -9.17
N PRO A 44 -4.74 12.60 -8.78
CA PRO A 44 -4.34 11.39 -9.50
C PRO A 44 -5.43 10.32 -9.49
N ASP A 45 -5.44 9.49 -10.52
CA ASP A 45 -6.28 8.29 -10.58
C ASP A 45 -5.49 7.07 -10.08
N PHE A 46 -5.97 6.47 -9.00
CA PHE A 46 -5.38 5.31 -8.34
C PHE A 46 -6.09 3.99 -8.67
N SER A 47 -7.17 4.01 -9.47
CA SER A 47 -8.00 2.85 -9.75
C SER A 47 -7.26 1.67 -10.37
N HIS A 48 -6.06 1.89 -10.89
CA HIS A 48 -5.20 0.89 -11.51
C HIS A 48 -4.25 0.18 -10.50
N ALA A 49 -4.38 0.42 -9.21
CA ALA A 49 -3.64 -0.30 -8.18
C ALA A 49 -4.29 -1.63 -7.82
N GLY A 50 -3.46 -2.61 -7.45
CA GLY A 50 -3.93 -3.92 -7.02
C GLY A 50 -3.80 -5.02 -8.08
N TYR A 51 -4.21 -6.22 -7.71
CA TYR A 51 -4.12 -7.42 -8.54
C TYR A 51 -4.73 -7.20 -9.93
N MET A 52 -3.97 -7.52 -10.98
CA MET A 52 -4.32 -7.27 -12.38
C MET A 52 -4.69 -5.80 -12.67
N GLY A 53 -4.07 -4.85 -11.95
CA GLY A 53 -4.38 -3.43 -12.13
C GLY A 53 -5.76 -3.02 -11.57
N GLY A 54 -6.27 -3.72 -10.57
CA GLY A 54 -7.60 -3.51 -10.00
C GLY A 54 -8.74 -4.15 -10.79
N ASP A 55 -8.46 -4.81 -11.93
CA ASP A 55 -9.48 -5.42 -12.80
C ASP A 55 -9.80 -6.87 -12.42
N GLY A 56 -8.91 -7.53 -11.67
CA GLY A 56 -9.04 -8.94 -11.33
C GLY A 56 -9.35 -9.18 -9.85
N GLN A 57 -10.13 -10.22 -9.58
CA GLN A 57 -10.22 -10.81 -8.25
C GLN A 57 -9.06 -11.79 -8.06
N ILE A 58 -8.48 -11.83 -6.84
CA ILE A 58 -7.50 -12.86 -6.48
C ILE A 58 -8.17 -14.22 -6.66
N PRO A 59 -7.57 -15.15 -7.46
CA PRO A 59 -8.21 -16.42 -7.76
C PRO A 59 -8.23 -17.35 -6.55
N ASP A 60 -9.26 -18.16 -6.43
CA ASP A 60 -9.25 -19.34 -5.55
C ASP A 60 -8.44 -20.45 -6.22
N VAL A 61 -7.18 -20.59 -5.78
CA VAL A 61 -6.23 -21.52 -6.40
C VAL A 61 -6.38 -22.92 -5.81
N PRO A 62 -6.60 -23.96 -6.64
CA PRO A 62 -6.72 -25.33 -6.15
C PRO A 62 -5.45 -25.81 -5.44
N THR A 63 -5.60 -26.49 -4.31
CA THR A 63 -4.50 -27.18 -3.64
C THR A 63 -4.11 -28.41 -4.46
N VAL A 64 -2.85 -28.49 -4.88
CA VAL A 64 -2.30 -29.59 -5.71
C VAL A 64 -1.29 -30.43 -4.95
N SER A 65 -0.80 -29.96 -3.82
CA SER A 65 0.12 -30.67 -2.94
C SER A 65 -0.08 -30.22 -1.51
N THR A 66 0.12 -31.13 -0.56
CA THR A 66 0.08 -30.84 0.89
C THR A 66 1.29 -31.45 1.56
N ILE A 67 1.93 -30.68 2.45
CA ILE A 67 3.02 -31.18 3.29
C ILE A 67 2.75 -30.85 4.76
N SER A 68 3.35 -31.64 5.66
CA SER A 68 3.34 -31.41 7.10
C SER A 68 4.74 -31.04 7.60
N PRO A 69 4.87 -30.39 8.76
CA PRO A 69 6.18 -30.03 9.29
C PRO A 69 7.00 -31.28 9.61
N VAL A 70 8.32 -31.21 9.36
CA VAL A 70 9.27 -32.24 9.75
C VAL A 70 10.11 -31.76 10.93
N SER A 71 10.74 -32.69 11.64
CA SER A 71 11.64 -32.33 12.75
C SER A 71 12.86 -31.56 12.25
N GLY A 72 13.20 -30.47 12.91
CA GLY A 72 14.33 -29.61 12.58
C GLY A 72 14.02 -28.61 11.45
N ASP A 73 15.02 -28.28 10.63
CA ASP A 73 14.91 -27.28 9.59
C ASP A 73 14.06 -27.73 8.41
N ASN A 74 12.95 -27.02 8.16
CA ASN A 74 12.01 -27.29 7.07
C ASN A 74 12.34 -26.51 5.77
N THR A 75 13.39 -25.72 5.72
CA THR A 75 13.71 -24.88 4.56
C THR A 75 13.79 -25.70 3.27
N ALA A 76 14.60 -26.78 3.27
CA ALA A 76 14.74 -27.65 2.10
C ALA A 76 13.47 -28.48 1.80
N HIS A 77 12.73 -28.88 2.85
CA HIS A 77 11.49 -29.62 2.74
C HIS A 77 10.41 -28.81 2.00
N ILE A 78 10.19 -27.55 2.42
CA ILE A 78 9.24 -26.65 1.75
C ILE A 78 9.73 -26.31 0.34
N GLN A 79 11.02 -26.01 0.17
CA GLN A 79 11.58 -25.67 -1.13
C GLN A 79 11.38 -26.81 -2.15
N ALA A 80 11.64 -28.05 -1.77
CA ALA A 80 11.44 -29.20 -2.65
C ALA A 80 9.97 -29.36 -3.09
N ALA A 81 9.01 -29.09 -2.18
CA ALA A 81 7.59 -29.12 -2.49
C ALA A 81 7.17 -27.97 -3.42
N ILE A 82 7.67 -26.75 -3.20
CA ILE A 82 7.47 -25.61 -4.11
C ILE A 82 8.01 -25.93 -5.50
N ASP A 83 9.22 -26.50 -5.60
CA ASP A 83 9.86 -26.86 -6.87
C ASP A 83 9.07 -27.95 -7.61
N ALA A 84 8.43 -28.85 -6.88
CA ALA A 84 7.55 -29.85 -7.45
C ALA A 84 6.28 -29.23 -8.06
N VAL A 85 5.61 -28.33 -7.34
CA VAL A 85 4.45 -27.57 -7.85
C VAL A 85 4.87 -26.68 -9.02
N GLY A 86 6.04 -26.04 -8.95
CA GLY A 86 6.61 -25.20 -10.01
C GLY A 86 6.86 -25.92 -11.33
N LYS A 87 6.92 -27.24 -11.34
CA LYS A 87 7.06 -28.07 -12.54
C LYS A 87 5.73 -28.48 -13.17
N LEU A 88 4.60 -28.24 -12.49
CA LEU A 88 3.29 -28.55 -13.05
C LEU A 88 2.98 -27.64 -14.25
N PRO A 89 2.10 -28.05 -15.16
CA PRO A 89 1.68 -27.22 -16.27
C PRO A 89 1.05 -25.90 -15.79
N LEU A 90 1.35 -24.81 -16.48
CA LEU A 90 0.71 -23.52 -16.26
C LEU A 90 -0.64 -23.50 -17.00
N VAL A 91 -1.75 -23.45 -16.27
CA VAL A 91 -3.10 -23.41 -16.82
C VAL A 91 -3.77 -22.10 -16.40
N ASN A 92 -4.14 -21.27 -17.37
CA ASN A 92 -4.71 -19.94 -17.13
C ASN A 92 -3.87 -19.06 -16.16
N GLY A 93 -2.54 -19.18 -16.25
CA GLY A 93 -1.63 -18.43 -15.38
C GLY A 93 -1.41 -19.03 -13.99
N ILE A 94 -1.98 -20.21 -13.68
CA ILE A 94 -1.90 -20.86 -12.37
C ILE A 94 -1.31 -22.28 -12.51
N ARG A 95 -0.45 -22.67 -11.57
CA ARG A 95 0.07 -24.06 -11.41
C ARG A 95 -0.61 -24.78 -10.26
N GLY A 96 -0.93 -24.06 -9.19
CA GLY A 96 -1.62 -24.59 -8.02
C GLY A 96 -1.07 -24.09 -6.70
N ALA A 97 -1.76 -24.44 -5.63
CA ALA A 97 -1.35 -24.13 -4.27
C ALA A 97 -0.64 -25.32 -3.61
N LEU A 98 0.52 -25.04 -2.99
CA LEU A 98 1.13 -25.90 -1.98
C LEU A 98 0.51 -25.56 -0.63
N LEU A 99 -0.21 -26.49 -0.03
CA LEU A 99 -0.79 -26.36 1.30
C LEU A 99 0.20 -26.85 2.36
N LEU A 100 0.48 -26.01 3.33
CA LEU A 100 1.19 -26.36 4.54
C LEU A 100 0.15 -26.71 5.62
N SER A 101 0.14 -27.97 6.09
CA SER A 101 -0.74 -28.36 7.19
C SER A 101 -0.43 -27.57 8.46
N ALA A 102 -1.43 -27.46 9.33
CA ALA A 102 -1.27 -26.78 10.62
C ALA A 102 -0.06 -27.31 11.40
N GLY A 103 0.71 -26.40 11.97
CA GLY A 103 1.89 -26.71 12.76
C GLY A 103 3.02 -25.72 12.56
N THR A 104 4.12 -25.94 13.27
CA THR A 104 5.29 -25.06 13.22
C THR A 104 6.37 -25.66 12.33
N TYR A 105 6.73 -24.91 11.31
CA TYR A 105 7.85 -25.20 10.40
C TYR A 105 9.04 -24.33 10.80
N GLU A 106 10.06 -24.92 11.36
CA GLU A 106 11.30 -24.19 11.68
C GLU A 106 12.06 -23.88 10.38
N ILE A 107 12.44 -22.63 10.17
CA ILE A 107 13.08 -22.14 8.94
C ILE A 107 14.42 -21.51 9.29
N ARG A 108 15.53 -22.08 8.82
CA ARG A 108 16.89 -21.56 9.03
C ARG A 108 17.49 -20.90 7.79
N GLY A 109 16.92 -21.13 6.62
CA GLY A 109 17.34 -20.54 5.35
C GLY A 109 16.29 -19.58 4.79
N THR A 110 16.39 -19.33 3.49
CA THR A 110 15.38 -18.58 2.70
C THR A 110 14.58 -19.57 1.85
N VAL A 111 13.26 -19.49 1.92
CA VAL A 111 12.35 -20.22 1.03
C VAL A 111 12.02 -19.31 -0.16
N ASN A 112 12.07 -19.84 -1.38
CA ASN A 112 11.83 -19.09 -2.60
C ASN A 112 10.62 -19.65 -3.37
N VAL A 113 9.77 -18.78 -3.90
CA VAL A 113 8.67 -19.09 -4.83
C VAL A 113 8.95 -18.42 -6.18
N PRO A 114 9.88 -18.97 -7.01
CA PRO A 114 10.37 -18.31 -8.23
C PRO A 114 9.60 -18.73 -9.48
N TYR A 115 8.39 -19.24 -9.35
CA TYR A 115 7.59 -19.81 -10.43
C TYR A 115 6.31 -19.02 -10.65
N ASP A 116 5.89 -18.86 -11.90
CA ASP A 116 4.57 -18.33 -12.23
C ASP A 116 3.46 -19.21 -11.68
N GLY A 117 2.42 -18.60 -11.13
CA GLY A 117 1.18 -19.27 -10.76
C GLY A 117 1.29 -20.26 -9.59
N VAL A 118 2.30 -20.13 -8.73
CA VAL A 118 2.46 -20.96 -7.53
C VAL A 118 2.01 -20.19 -6.28
N VAL A 119 1.17 -20.81 -5.48
CA VAL A 119 0.68 -20.26 -4.21
C VAL A 119 1.21 -21.08 -3.04
N LEU A 120 1.76 -20.42 -2.04
CA LEU A 120 2.08 -21.02 -0.75
C LEU A 120 0.97 -20.68 0.25
N ARG A 121 0.22 -21.69 0.67
CA ARG A 121 -0.95 -21.52 1.55
C ARG A 121 -0.76 -22.28 2.85
N GLY A 122 -1.12 -21.68 3.97
CA GLY A 122 -1.19 -22.35 5.27
C GLY A 122 -2.60 -22.76 5.65
N GLU A 123 -2.76 -23.88 6.34
CA GLU A 123 -3.94 -24.14 7.15
C GLU A 123 -3.98 -23.19 8.36
N SER A 124 -5.15 -23.05 8.98
CA SER A 124 -5.24 -22.28 10.23
C SER A 124 -4.29 -22.86 11.30
N GLY A 125 -3.40 -22.02 11.83
CA GLY A 125 -2.36 -22.46 12.79
C GLY A 125 -1.04 -22.85 12.14
N THR A 126 -0.84 -22.60 10.86
CA THR A 126 0.47 -22.76 10.20
C THR A 126 1.41 -21.61 10.58
N VAL A 127 2.57 -21.95 11.13
CA VAL A 127 3.61 -20.99 11.52
C VAL A 127 4.94 -21.34 10.86
N LEU A 128 5.48 -20.44 10.07
CA LEU A 128 6.88 -20.47 9.63
C LEU A 128 7.71 -19.74 10.68
N ARG A 129 8.41 -20.50 11.52
CA ARG A 129 9.25 -19.96 12.58
C ARG A 129 10.69 -19.83 12.11
N ALA A 130 11.10 -18.60 11.80
CA ALA A 130 12.46 -18.33 11.35
C ALA A 130 13.40 -18.25 12.55
N THR A 131 14.40 -19.12 12.58
CA THR A 131 15.45 -19.19 13.59
C THR A 131 16.83 -19.01 12.97
N GLY A 132 17.81 -18.70 13.78
CA GLY A 132 19.20 -18.48 13.39
C GLY A 132 19.67 -17.09 13.79
N ASP A 133 20.95 -16.99 13.98
CA ASP A 133 21.66 -15.84 14.55
C ASP A 133 22.50 -15.07 13.54
N THR A 134 22.31 -15.32 12.24
CA THR A 134 23.00 -14.56 11.20
C THR A 134 22.36 -13.16 11.10
N PRO A 135 23.16 -12.10 11.29
CA PRO A 135 22.63 -10.75 11.32
C PRO A 135 21.87 -10.39 10.04
N HIS A 136 20.69 -9.84 10.16
CA HIS A 136 19.79 -9.15 9.22
C HIS A 136 20.08 -9.28 7.70
N GLN A 137 20.57 -10.43 7.25
CA GLN A 137 21.03 -10.58 5.87
C GLN A 137 20.10 -11.41 4.98
N ARG A 138 19.08 -12.07 5.55
CA ARG A 138 18.19 -12.91 4.78
C ARG A 138 16.74 -12.48 4.86
N ASP A 139 16.02 -12.70 3.78
CA ASP A 139 14.58 -12.76 3.75
C ASP A 139 14.15 -14.19 4.18
N VAL A 140 13.08 -14.33 4.96
CA VAL A 140 12.56 -15.67 5.30
C VAL A 140 11.91 -16.30 4.08
N LEU A 141 11.09 -15.50 3.37
CA LEU A 141 10.39 -15.92 2.16
C LEU A 141 10.62 -14.88 1.03
N VAL A 142 10.95 -15.35 -0.16
CA VAL A 142 11.00 -14.54 -1.38
C VAL A 142 9.97 -15.07 -2.38
N VAL A 143 9.03 -14.23 -2.79
CA VAL A 143 8.06 -14.51 -3.83
C VAL A 143 8.45 -13.70 -5.07
N GLY A 144 8.76 -14.39 -6.16
CA GLY A 144 9.24 -13.74 -7.38
C GLY A 144 10.68 -14.10 -7.75
N ALA A 145 11.34 -13.26 -8.56
CA ALA A 145 12.66 -13.53 -9.11
C ALA A 145 13.78 -13.41 -8.08
N SER A 146 14.91 -14.05 -8.36
CA SER A 146 16.10 -14.02 -7.51
C SER A 146 16.81 -12.67 -7.51
N SER A 147 16.55 -11.79 -8.50
CA SER A 147 17.15 -10.48 -8.64
C SER A 147 16.11 -9.43 -9.06
N ARG A 148 16.48 -8.14 -8.91
CA ARG A 148 15.61 -7.03 -9.33
C ARG A 148 15.64 -6.84 -10.85
N ILE A 149 14.48 -7.01 -11.48
CA ILE A 149 14.22 -6.79 -12.91
C ILE A 149 13.21 -5.64 -13.03
N TRP A 150 13.67 -4.43 -13.38
CA TRP A 150 12.81 -3.26 -13.43
C TRP A 150 12.60 -2.69 -14.84
N GLY A 151 13.24 -3.30 -15.85
CA GLY A 151 13.10 -2.90 -17.23
C GLY A 151 14.06 -1.80 -17.69
N GLY A 152 15.13 -1.48 -16.92
CA GLY A 152 16.15 -0.51 -17.32
C GLY A 152 16.99 -0.91 -18.53
N SER A 153 17.01 -2.20 -18.87
CA SER A 153 17.61 -2.70 -20.12
C SER A 153 16.58 -2.61 -21.25
N GLU A 154 16.81 -1.73 -22.21
CA GLU A 154 15.94 -1.59 -23.39
C GLU A 154 16.30 -2.57 -24.51
N ARG A 155 15.31 -3.01 -25.26
CA ARG A 155 15.54 -3.73 -26.53
C ARG A 155 16.07 -2.76 -27.57
N SER A 156 17.08 -3.18 -28.30
CA SER A 156 17.71 -2.36 -29.36
C SER A 156 16.67 -1.83 -30.37
N ASN A 157 16.83 -0.57 -30.77
CA ASN A 157 16.01 0.10 -31.77
C ASN A 157 14.52 0.26 -31.43
N THR A 158 14.14 0.19 -30.13
CA THR A 158 12.75 0.38 -29.73
C THR A 158 12.46 1.76 -29.13
N ARG A 159 13.49 2.57 -28.87
CA ARG A 159 13.31 3.90 -28.28
C ARG A 159 12.65 4.87 -29.26
N GLN A 160 11.57 5.52 -28.78
CA GLN A 160 10.91 6.62 -29.46
C GLN A 160 10.70 7.79 -28.51
N TYR A 161 11.08 8.99 -28.93
CA TYR A 161 10.89 10.19 -28.12
C TYR A 161 9.42 10.62 -28.14
N ILE A 162 8.94 11.06 -26.97
CA ILE A 162 7.63 11.66 -26.82
C ILE A 162 7.64 13.05 -27.46
N THR A 163 6.66 13.32 -28.31
CA THR A 163 6.56 14.57 -29.09
C THR A 163 5.68 15.61 -28.42
N ASP A 164 4.81 15.20 -27.49
CA ASP A 164 3.99 16.10 -26.69
C ASP A 164 4.87 17.11 -25.96
N ASN A 165 4.45 18.38 -25.92
CA ASN A 165 5.17 19.41 -25.18
C ASN A 165 5.07 19.17 -23.67
N ILE A 166 3.87 18.77 -23.22
CA ILE A 166 3.56 18.42 -21.84
C ILE A 166 2.65 17.20 -21.83
N VAL A 167 3.01 16.17 -21.06
CA VAL A 167 2.11 15.07 -20.65
C VAL A 167 1.75 15.33 -19.20
N HIS A 168 0.48 15.57 -18.92
CA HIS A 168 0.00 15.90 -17.58
C HIS A 168 -0.15 14.65 -16.70
N PRO A 169 -0.07 14.78 -15.36
CA PRO A 169 -0.48 13.71 -14.45
C PRO A 169 -1.90 13.26 -14.77
N GLY A 170 -2.15 11.94 -14.71
CA GLY A 170 -3.43 11.34 -15.11
C GLY A 170 -3.55 11.01 -16.60
N ALA A 171 -2.59 11.42 -17.44
CA ALA A 171 -2.63 11.09 -18.86
C ALA A 171 -2.52 9.58 -19.09
N MET A 172 -3.43 9.06 -19.92
CA MET A 172 -3.51 7.68 -20.40
C MET A 172 -2.94 7.53 -21.81
N THR A 173 -2.42 8.60 -22.41
CA THR A 173 -1.86 8.58 -23.76
C THR A 173 -0.57 9.36 -23.84
N VAL A 174 0.31 8.92 -24.75
CA VAL A 174 1.51 9.65 -25.15
C VAL A 174 1.64 9.59 -26.67
N THR A 175 2.08 10.70 -27.28
CA THR A 175 2.38 10.74 -28.71
C THR A 175 3.88 10.60 -28.91
N VAL A 176 4.33 9.68 -29.75
CA VAL A 176 5.75 9.42 -30.03
C VAL A 176 6.10 9.81 -31.48
N ALA A 177 7.40 9.89 -31.77
CA ALA A 177 7.85 10.25 -33.12
C ALA A 177 7.42 9.22 -34.18
N ASN A 178 7.43 7.92 -33.82
CA ASN A 178 7.00 6.84 -34.69
C ASN A 178 6.52 5.65 -33.83
N ALA A 179 5.22 5.33 -33.89
CA ALA A 179 4.63 4.22 -33.15
C ALA A 179 4.54 2.91 -33.96
N SER A 180 5.02 2.83 -35.19
CA SER A 180 4.85 1.64 -36.07
C SER A 180 5.51 0.36 -35.53
N GLY A 181 6.47 0.49 -34.62
CA GLY A 181 7.14 -0.65 -33.96
C GLY A 181 6.46 -1.12 -32.68
N TYR A 182 5.34 -0.52 -32.27
CA TYR A 182 4.62 -0.87 -31.06
C TYR A 182 3.30 -1.58 -31.35
N SER A 183 2.87 -2.44 -30.44
CA SER A 183 1.63 -3.23 -30.58
C SER A 183 0.88 -3.33 -29.26
N VAL A 184 -0.44 -3.53 -29.36
CA VAL A 184 -1.32 -3.78 -28.20
C VAL A 184 -0.82 -5.01 -27.41
N GLY A 185 -0.89 -4.92 -26.10
CA GLY A 185 -0.39 -5.93 -25.16
C GLY A 185 1.11 -5.86 -24.88
N GLN A 186 1.85 -5.03 -25.60
CA GLN A 186 3.30 -4.89 -25.40
C GLN A 186 3.61 -4.09 -24.13
N GLN A 187 4.57 -4.56 -23.35
CA GLN A 187 5.15 -3.83 -22.23
C GLN A 187 6.08 -2.72 -22.73
N ILE A 188 5.96 -1.56 -22.13
CA ILE A 188 6.82 -0.40 -22.38
C ILE A 188 7.23 0.27 -21.08
N ILE A 189 8.37 0.95 -21.12
CA ILE A 189 8.75 1.93 -20.11
C ILE A 189 8.59 3.34 -20.71
N ILE A 190 7.88 4.20 -20.01
CA ILE A 190 7.91 5.64 -20.23
C ILE A 190 8.98 6.19 -19.32
N PHE A 191 9.97 6.86 -19.89
CA PHE A 191 11.14 7.33 -19.16
C PHE A 191 11.31 8.84 -19.31
N HIS A 192 11.35 9.54 -18.17
CA HIS A 192 11.66 10.96 -18.09
C HIS A 192 13.04 11.13 -17.47
N PRO A 193 14.04 11.56 -18.24
CA PRO A 193 15.41 11.69 -17.76
C PRO A 193 15.52 12.68 -16.58
N CYS A 194 16.36 12.35 -15.61
CA CYS A 194 16.81 13.27 -14.59
C CYS A 194 17.90 14.18 -15.18
N SER A 195 17.47 15.17 -15.98
CA SER A 195 18.35 16.12 -16.67
C SER A 195 18.73 17.29 -15.77
N ALA A 196 19.77 18.03 -16.14
CA ALA A 196 20.18 19.24 -15.45
C ALA A 196 19.04 20.29 -15.38
N SER A 197 18.27 20.46 -16.47
CA SER A 197 17.15 21.42 -16.50
C SER A 197 16.00 21.00 -15.60
N TRP A 198 15.67 19.70 -15.55
CA TRP A 198 14.66 19.18 -14.63
C TRP A 198 15.10 19.33 -13.16
N LEU A 199 16.36 18.98 -12.85
CA LEU A 199 16.92 19.16 -11.51
C LEU A 199 16.87 20.62 -11.05
N ALA A 200 17.21 21.57 -11.92
CA ALA A 200 17.10 22.99 -11.61
C ALA A 200 15.64 23.39 -11.30
N ALA A 201 14.67 22.90 -12.08
CA ALA A 201 13.25 23.18 -11.88
C ALA A 201 12.69 22.63 -10.55
N ILE A 202 13.26 21.54 -10.03
CA ILE A 202 12.88 20.94 -8.74
C ILE A 202 13.84 21.29 -7.61
N ASN A 203 14.66 22.33 -7.82
CA ASN A 203 15.68 22.77 -6.85
C ASN A 203 16.57 21.63 -6.33
N TYR A 204 17.06 20.78 -7.25
CA TYR A 204 17.96 19.65 -6.95
C TYR A 204 17.43 18.73 -5.83
N GLY A 205 16.12 18.41 -5.89
CA GLY A 205 15.43 17.61 -4.89
C GLY A 205 14.99 18.38 -3.65
N GLY A 206 15.22 19.72 -3.61
CA GLY A 206 14.93 20.53 -2.42
C GLY A 206 15.86 20.22 -1.25
N VAL A 207 17.03 19.61 -1.53
CA VAL A 207 18.09 19.42 -0.54
C VAL A 207 18.89 20.72 -0.44
N PRO A 208 19.07 21.31 0.76
CA PRO A 208 19.84 22.55 0.95
C PRO A 208 21.28 22.41 0.46
N TYR A 209 21.91 23.53 0.13
CA TYR A 209 23.37 23.54 -0.03
C TYR A 209 24.04 23.03 1.25
N PRO A 210 25.21 22.38 1.13
CA PRO A 210 25.91 21.88 2.30
C PRO A 210 26.06 22.98 3.33
N ASP A 211 25.54 22.74 4.51
CA ASP A 211 25.88 23.52 5.70
C ASP A 211 27.24 22.96 6.16
N PRO A 212 28.33 23.76 6.17
CA PRO A 212 29.62 23.29 6.62
C PRO A 212 29.66 22.84 8.07
N THR A 213 28.56 23.09 8.82
CA THR A 213 28.39 22.64 10.20
C THR A 213 27.53 21.38 10.31
N ALA A 214 26.92 20.91 9.21
CA ALA A 214 26.10 19.71 9.21
C ALA A 214 26.97 18.45 9.34
N THR A 215 26.52 17.52 10.16
CA THR A 215 27.17 16.22 10.34
C THR A 215 26.84 15.21 9.21
N SER A 216 25.99 15.59 8.26
CA SER A 216 25.65 14.84 7.05
C SER A 216 26.60 15.18 5.92
N ASP A 217 26.82 14.21 5.03
CA ASP A 217 27.72 14.32 3.89
C ASP A 217 27.33 15.53 3.01
N PRO A 218 28.25 16.48 2.73
CA PRO A 218 27.95 17.71 2.00
C PRO A 218 27.55 17.51 0.53
N ASP A 219 27.70 16.34 -0.04
CA ASP A 219 27.44 16.05 -1.46
C ASP A 219 26.04 15.50 -1.76
N GLU A 220 25.05 15.71 -0.86
CA GLU A 220 23.75 15.04 -0.94
C GLU A 220 22.72 15.69 -1.88
N ARG A 221 23.02 16.83 -2.53
CA ARG A 221 22.12 17.37 -3.56
C ARG A 221 22.04 16.43 -4.75
N TRP A 222 20.82 16.26 -5.26
CA TRP A 222 20.64 15.35 -6.39
C TRP A 222 21.43 15.77 -7.62
N THR A 223 21.98 14.76 -8.28
CA THR A 223 22.81 14.92 -9.48
C THR A 223 22.10 14.41 -10.72
N GLU A 224 22.56 14.84 -11.89
CA GLU A 224 22.04 14.41 -13.18
C GLU A 224 22.08 12.88 -13.31
N GLY A 225 20.97 12.29 -13.77
CA GLY A 225 20.82 10.84 -13.90
C GLY A 225 20.43 10.09 -12.62
N GLN A 226 20.44 10.71 -11.44
CA GLN A 226 20.25 10.00 -10.17
C GLN A 226 18.82 9.48 -9.97
N TYR A 227 17.80 10.27 -10.29
CA TYR A 227 16.39 9.95 -10.06
C TYR A 227 15.53 10.13 -11.31
N PRO A 228 15.77 9.38 -12.39
CA PRO A 228 14.89 9.43 -13.56
C PRO A 228 13.51 8.90 -13.20
N VAL A 229 12.46 9.55 -13.70
CA VAL A 229 11.08 9.07 -13.55
C VAL A 229 10.82 7.96 -14.56
N SER A 230 10.24 6.86 -14.12
CA SER A 230 9.91 5.74 -15.01
C SER A 230 8.56 5.11 -14.67
N TYR A 231 7.77 4.82 -15.72
CA TYR A 231 6.49 4.13 -15.59
C TYR A 231 6.50 2.86 -16.43
N HIS A 232 6.18 1.76 -15.79
CA HIS A 232 5.98 0.48 -16.43
C HIS A 232 4.51 0.35 -16.85
N ARG A 233 4.24 0.26 -18.17
CA ARG A 233 2.88 0.26 -18.72
C ARG A 233 2.73 -0.81 -19.80
N TYR A 234 1.47 -1.20 -20.05
CA TYR A 234 1.08 -1.98 -21.22
C TYR A 234 0.36 -1.07 -22.22
N ILE A 235 0.54 -1.38 -23.49
CA ILE A 235 -0.15 -0.68 -24.57
C ILE A 235 -1.55 -1.30 -24.74
N THR A 236 -2.58 -0.48 -24.62
CA THR A 236 -3.98 -0.90 -24.84
C THR A 236 -4.52 -0.52 -26.22
N ALA A 237 -3.98 0.52 -26.83
CA ALA A 237 -4.27 0.90 -28.21
C ALA A 237 -3.09 1.66 -28.84
N VAL A 238 -3.00 1.61 -30.18
CA VAL A 238 -2.11 2.44 -30.99
C VAL A 238 -2.92 3.05 -32.13
N SER A 239 -2.93 4.38 -32.22
CA SER A 239 -3.63 5.13 -33.28
C SER A 239 -2.70 6.19 -33.85
N GLY A 240 -2.25 6.00 -35.11
CA GLY A 240 -1.20 6.82 -35.69
C GLY A 240 0.07 6.73 -34.85
N ASN A 241 0.52 7.87 -34.32
CA ASN A 241 1.66 7.94 -33.42
C ASN A 241 1.29 8.06 -31.94
N THR A 242 0.00 7.92 -31.59
CA THR A 242 -0.48 7.97 -30.21
C THR A 242 -0.58 6.56 -29.64
N ILE A 243 0.05 6.35 -28.50
CA ILE A 243 0.02 5.12 -27.70
C ILE A 243 -0.91 5.34 -26.51
N THR A 244 -1.90 4.46 -26.34
CA THR A 244 -2.77 4.43 -25.15
C THR A 244 -2.22 3.43 -24.14
N LEU A 245 -2.22 3.82 -22.88
CA LEU A 245 -1.64 3.12 -21.75
C LEU A 245 -2.72 2.37 -20.94
N ASP A 246 -2.33 1.34 -20.22
CA ASP A 246 -3.18 0.61 -19.29
C ASP A 246 -3.35 1.30 -17.91
N ALA A 247 -2.50 2.28 -17.60
CA ALA A 247 -2.57 3.06 -16.37
C ALA A 247 -1.96 4.46 -16.58
N PRO A 248 -2.35 5.47 -15.81
CA PRO A 248 -1.90 6.85 -16.01
C PRO A 248 -0.44 7.05 -15.60
N VAL A 249 0.14 8.15 -16.07
CA VAL A 249 1.37 8.72 -15.51
C VAL A 249 1.02 9.57 -14.28
N PHE A 250 1.90 9.60 -13.29
CA PHE A 250 1.67 10.33 -12.02
C PHE A 250 2.41 11.66 -11.93
N TYR A 251 3.24 12.00 -12.91
CA TYR A 251 4.01 13.24 -12.91
C TYR A 251 4.02 13.89 -14.30
N THR A 252 4.18 15.21 -14.32
CA THR A 252 4.27 16.00 -15.55
C THR A 252 5.54 15.68 -16.33
N LEU A 253 5.40 15.20 -17.56
CA LEU A 253 6.53 15.04 -18.47
C LEU A 253 6.63 16.29 -19.33
N ASN A 254 7.51 17.21 -18.96
CA ASN A 254 7.71 18.48 -19.66
C ASN A 254 8.92 18.38 -20.59
N LYS A 255 8.68 18.43 -21.90
CA LYS A 255 9.71 18.31 -22.95
C LYS A 255 10.78 19.41 -22.87
N SER A 256 10.44 20.60 -22.36
CA SER A 256 11.42 21.68 -22.19
C SER A 256 12.42 21.41 -21.06
N LEU A 257 12.04 20.59 -20.07
CA LEU A 257 12.89 20.20 -18.94
C LEU A 257 13.68 18.93 -19.24
N ALA A 258 13.03 17.93 -19.84
CA ALA A 258 13.68 16.68 -20.24
C ALA A 258 12.98 16.04 -21.43
N LYS A 259 13.75 15.49 -22.37
CA LYS A 259 13.23 14.75 -23.52
C LYS A 259 12.83 13.35 -23.12
N SER A 260 11.57 13.19 -22.73
CA SER A 260 11.01 11.88 -22.38
C SER A 260 10.93 10.96 -23.58
N TYR A 261 11.00 9.66 -23.34
CA TYR A 261 10.93 8.65 -24.39
C TYR A 261 10.24 7.37 -23.90
N VAL A 262 9.85 6.55 -24.86
CA VAL A 262 9.28 5.23 -24.63
C VAL A 262 10.21 4.20 -25.20
N TYR A 263 10.34 3.04 -24.56
CA TYR A 263 11.06 1.88 -25.10
C TYR A 263 10.44 0.57 -24.65
N VAL A 264 10.75 -0.53 -25.35
CA VAL A 264 10.39 -1.88 -24.95
C VAL A 264 11.47 -2.43 -24.02
N PRO A 265 11.14 -2.76 -22.76
CA PRO A 265 12.13 -3.29 -21.82
C PRO A 265 12.45 -4.75 -22.05
N ASN A 266 13.60 -5.20 -21.55
CA ASN A 266 13.86 -6.61 -21.31
C ASN A 266 13.36 -6.97 -19.89
N MET A 267 12.32 -7.81 -19.84
CA MET A 267 11.67 -8.25 -18.60
C MET A 267 11.85 -9.75 -18.36
N SER A 268 12.79 -10.39 -19.04
CA SER A 268 13.05 -11.83 -18.88
C SER A 268 13.36 -12.18 -17.43
N GLY A 269 12.68 -13.20 -16.90
CA GLY A 269 12.80 -13.66 -15.52
C GLY A 269 11.83 -13.00 -14.52
N THR A 270 10.98 -12.06 -14.95
CA THR A 270 9.85 -11.60 -14.12
C THR A 270 8.89 -12.75 -13.87
N VAL A 271 8.40 -12.88 -12.65
CA VAL A 271 7.42 -13.90 -12.22
C VAL A 271 6.02 -13.28 -12.27
N TYR A 272 5.00 -14.09 -12.56
CA TYR A 272 3.62 -13.65 -12.69
C TYR A 272 2.65 -14.52 -11.87
N GLY A 273 1.68 -13.90 -11.23
CA GLY A 273 0.49 -14.56 -10.67
C GLY A 273 0.78 -15.54 -9.54
N SER A 274 1.71 -15.22 -8.64
CA SER A 274 2.03 -16.05 -7.47
C SER A 274 1.74 -15.33 -6.17
N GLY A 275 1.43 -16.08 -5.11
CA GLY A 275 1.01 -15.49 -3.86
C GLY A 275 1.25 -16.33 -2.62
N ILE A 276 0.92 -15.74 -1.47
CA ILE A 276 0.92 -16.39 -0.17
C ILE A 276 -0.41 -16.17 0.55
N GLU A 277 -0.88 -17.15 1.30
CA GLU A 277 -2.18 -17.10 1.94
C GLU A 277 -2.17 -17.79 3.31
N ASN A 278 -2.82 -17.17 4.31
CA ASN A 278 -3.06 -17.75 5.64
C ASN A 278 -1.77 -18.21 6.35
N LEU A 279 -0.67 -17.46 6.24
CA LEU A 279 0.60 -17.81 6.86
C LEU A 279 0.91 -16.89 8.04
N THR A 280 1.41 -17.46 9.13
CA THR A 280 2.13 -16.70 10.14
C THR A 280 3.62 -16.89 9.94
N ILE A 281 4.38 -15.80 9.82
CA ILE A 281 5.85 -15.82 9.82
C ILE A 281 6.33 -15.13 11.10
N GLU A 282 6.95 -15.92 11.97
CA GLU A 282 7.50 -15.49 13.25
C GLU A 282 9.02 -15.53 13.17
N ILE A 283 9.69 -14.40 13.33
CA ILE A 283 11.14 -14.31 13.35
C ILE A 283 11.59 -14.26 14.81
N ILE A 284 12.35 -15.27 15.22
CA ILE A 284 12.85 -15.40 16.60
C ILE A 284 14.12 -14.59 16.76
N SER A 285 14.20 -13.88 17.88
CA SER A 285 15.32 -13.03 18.27
C SER A 285 15.48 -13.02 19.78
N ALA A 286 16.57 -12.44 20.29
CA ALA A 286 16.72 -12.19 21.72
C ALA A 286 15.86 -11.01 22.23
N GLY A 287 15.17 -10.31 21.33
CA GLY A 287 14.33 -9.16 21.65
C GLY A 287 15.11 -7.86 21.79
N GLY A 288 14.40 -6.76 22.09
CA GLY A 288 15.00 -5.43 22.24
C GLY A 288 15.64 -4.91 20.96
N GLU A 289 16.96 -4.67 21.01
CA GLU A 289 17.77 -4.17 19.89
C GLU A 289 18.59 -5.27 19.20
N ASP A 290 18.28 -6.54 19.43
CA ASP A 290 18.93 -7.65 18.75
C ASP A 290 18.78 -7.54 17.23
N GLU A 291 19.86 -7.69 16.48
CA GLU A 291 19.90 -7.72 15.02
C GLU A 291 20.39 -9.06 14.46
N ASN A 292 20.63 -10.05 15.32
CA ASN A 292 21.12 -11.38 14.95
C ASN A 292 19.97 -12.31 14.55
N HIS A 293 19.14 -11.85 13.60
CA HIS A 293 17.99 -12.60 13.11
C HIS A 293 17.67 -12.22 11.65
N ALA A 294 16.66 -12.83 11.05
CA ALA A 294 16.25 -12.54 9.69
C ALA A 294 15.76 -11.09 9.52
N TRP A 295 16.00 -10.53 8.33
CA TRP A 295 15.78 -9.13 8.01
C TRP A 295 14.33 -8.83 7.62
N ASN A 296 13.78 -9.57 6.65
CA ASN A 296 12.40 -9.44 6.21
C ASN A 296 11.63 -10.74 6.39
N ALA A 297 10.35 -10.64 6.74
CA ALA A 297 9.50 -11.82 6.72
C ALA A 297 9.21 -12.25 5.28
N VAL A 298 8.76 -11.34 4.42
CA VAL A 298 8.51 -11.63 3.00
C VAL A 298 9.02 -10.51 2.10
N ARG A 299 9.71 -10.88 1.03
CA ARG A 299 10.04 -10.01 -0.10
C ARG A 299 9.30 -10.45 -1.35
N PHE A 300 8.53 -9.54 -1.94
CA PHE A 300 7.98 -9.68 -3.29
C PHE A 300 8.89 -8.96 -4.27
N ARG A 301 9.60 -9.73 -5.13
CA ARG A 301 10.64 -9.16 -5.98
C ARG A 301 10.47 -9.54 -7.44
N SER A 302 10.47 -8.51 -8.32
CA SER A 302 10.36 -8.69 -9.78
C SER A 302 9.19 -9.61 -10.12
N ILE A 303 8.03 -9.23 -9.62
CA ILE A 303 6.80 -9.99 -9.75
C ILE A 303 5.65 -9.08 -10.12
N GLU A 304 4.71 -9.60 -10.88
CA GLU A 304 3.50 -8.91 -11.29
C GLU A 304 2.27 -9.77 -11.02
N ASN A 305 1.15 -9.13 -10.66
CA ASN A 305 -0.09 -9.80 -10.30
C ASN A 305 0.11 -10.80 -9.14
N ALA A 306 0.86 -10.36 -8.11
CA ALA A 306 1.08 -11.14 -6.91
C ALA A 306 0.06 -10.80 -5.82
N TRP A 307 0.02 -11.63 -4.78
CA TRP A 307 -0.79 -11.33 -3.60
C TRP A 307 -0.22 -11.92 -2.31
N ALA A 308 -0.61 -11.27 -1.21
CA ALA A 308 -0.61 -11.84 0.13
C ALA A 308 -1.97 -11.61 0.77
N THR A 309 -2.59 -12.64 1.32
CA THR A 309 -3.87 -12.52 2.00
C THR A 309 -3.85 -13.21 3.36
N ASP A 310 -4.43 -12.53 4.37
CA ASP A 310 -4.65 -13.11 5.70
C ASP A 310 -3.36 -13.63 6.37
N CYS A 311 -2.24 -12.91 6.16
CA CYS A 311 -0.93 -13.27 6.70
C CYS A 311 -0.55 -12.40 7.90
N THR A 312 0.24 -12.96 8.82
CA THR A 312 0.79 -12.23 9.98
C THR A 312 2.31 -12.36 10.02
N PHE A 313 3.00 -11.26 10.24
CA PHE A 313 4.46 -11.15 10.27
C PHE A 313 4.91 -10.49 11.57
N SER A 314 5.84 -11.11 12.30
CA SER A 314 6.37 -10.57 13.55
C SER A 314 7.87 -10.77 13.70
N GLY A 315 8.51 -9.92 14.50
CA GLY A 315 9.91 -10.04 14.86
C GLY A 315 10.92 -9.68 13.76
N PHE A 316 10.49 -9.13 12.63
CA PHE A 316 11.38 -8.75 11.52
C PHE A 316 12.27 -7.55 11.88
N GLY A 317 13.47 -7.52 11.30
CA GLY A 317 14.40 -6.39 11.47
C GLY A 317 14.03 -5.20 10.60
N GLN A 318 13.76 -5.44 9.31
CA GLN A 318 13.39 -4.39 8.37
C GLN A 318 11.89 -4.39 8.06
N SER A 319 11.34 -5.44 7.43
CA SER A 319 9.96 -5.40 6.94
C SER A 319 9.19 -6.69 7.17
N GLY A 320 7.89 -6.55 7.49
CA GLY A 320 6.93 -7.63 7.35
C GLY A 320 6.73 -7.99 5.88
N ILE A 321 6.34 -7.00 5.07
CA ILE A 321 6.33 -7.11 3.61
C ILE A 321 7.20 -6.00 3.01
N VAL A 322 8.13 -6.38 2.14
CA VAL A 322 8.83 -5.46 1.24
C VAL A 322 8.57 -5.84 -0.21
N THR A 323 8.18 -4.84 -1.03
CA THR A 323 8.00 -5.02 -2.48
C THR A 323 9.16 -4.37 -3.22
N GLU A 324 9.73 -5.04 -4.21
CA GLU A 324 10.84 -4.55 -5.03
C GLU A 324 10.60 -4.91 -6.51
N ALA A 325 10.44 -3.93 -7.36
CA ALA A 325 10.00 -4.12 -8.75
C ALA A 325 8.73 -5.01 -8.83
N CYS A 326 7.86 -4.85 -7.84
CA CYS A 326 6.57 -5.53 -7.72
C CYS A 326 5.48 -4.64 -8.29
N ARG A 327 4.60 -5.19 -9.11
CA ARG A 327 3.61 -4.41 -9.84
C ARG A 327 2.23 -5.05 -9.82
N ARG A 328 1.17 -4.22 -9.82
CA ARG A 328 -0.23 -4.66 -9.94
C ARG A 328 -0.58 -5.81 -9.00
N SER A 329 -0.15 -5.67 -7.73
CA SER A 329 -0.25 -6.72 -6.73
C SER A 329 -1.08 -6.26 -5.54
N SER A 330 -1.74 -7.18 -4.85
CA SER A 330 -2.61 -6.88 -3.71
C SER A 330 -2.14 -7.57 -2.44
N PHE A 331 -2.08 -6.82 -1.35
CA PHE A 331 -1.74 -7.27 0.00
C PHE A 331 -2.92 -6.95 0.91
N LEU A 332 -3.70 -7.98 1.26
CA LEU A 332 -5.02 -7.81 1.87
C LEU A 332 -5.07 -8.44 3.27
N ARG A 333 -5.57 -7.70 4.25
CA ARG A 333 -5.79 -8.20 5.63
C ARG A 333 -4.53 -8.82 6.24
N CYS A 334 -3.38 -8.22 5.94
CA CYS A 334 -2.10 -8.65 6.48
C CYS A 334 -1.75 -7.85 7.74
N ASN A 335 -1.12 -8.52 8.71
CA ASN A 335 -0.62 -7.90 9.92
C ASN A 335 0.91 -7.91 9.92
N ALA A 336 1.54 -6.77 10.21
CA ALA A 336 2.98 -6.66 10.40
C ALA A 336 3.24 -5.99 11.76
N VAL A 337 3.73 -6.76 12.73
CA VAL A 337 3.75 -6.34 14.13
C VAL A 337 5.09 -6.61 14.80
N ASP A 338 5.40 -5.79 15.79
CA ASP A 338 6.47 -6.00 16.76
C ASP A 338 7.85 -6.28 16.13
N PRO A 339 8.33 -5.38 15.26
CA PRO A 339 9.66 -5.51 14.70
C PRO A 339 10.73 -5.41 15.76
N VAL A 340 11.80 -6.20 15.63
CA VAL A 340 12.94 -6.23 16.55
C VAL A 340 14.18 -5.64 15.88
N GLY A 341 15.06 -5.00 16.66
CA GLY A 341 16.29 -4.36 16.19
C GLY A 341 16.41 -2.92 16.67
N ILE A 342 17.51 -2.26 16.33
CA ILE A 342 17.73 -0.85 16.66
C ILE A 342 16.73 0.05 15.91
N THR A 343 16.37 1.20 16.51
CA THR A 343 15.43 2.13 15.89
C THR A 343 16.22 3.20 15.12
N THR A 344 16.66 2.87 13.91
CA THR A 344 17.45 3.74 13.03
C THR A 344 17.05 3.56 11.55
N GLY A 345 17.81 4.15 10.60
CA GLY A 345 17.58 4.00 9.18
C GLY A 345 17.54 2.54 8.71
N GLU A 346 16.67 2.24 7.74
CA GLU A 346 16.48 0.92 7.14
C GLU A 346 15.94 -0.18 8.10
N ARG A 347 15.39 0.19 9.25
CA ARG A 347 14.82 -0.74 10.22
C ARG A 347 13.37 -0.42 10.53
N LYS A 348 12.61 -1.48 10.81
CA LYS A 348 11.23 -1.43 11.30
C LYS A 348 10.29 -0.68 10.33
N TYR A 349 10.32 -1.08 9.06
CA TYR A 349 9.44 -0.62 7.98
C TYR A 349 8.40 -1.69 7.69
N ASN A 350 7.28 -1.69 8.42
CA ASN A 350 6.36 -2.83 8.46
C ASN A 350 5.84 -3.21 7.07
N PHE A 351 5.23 -2.26 6.34
CA PHE A 351 4.84 -2.41 4.94
C PHE A 351 5.64 -1.41 4.10
N ASN A 352 6.48 -1.92 3.24
CA ASN A 352 7.51 -1.15 2.54
C ASN A 352 7.40 -1.31 1.03
N THR A 353 6.93 -0.28 0.33
CA THR A 353 7.04 -0.23 -1.13
C THR A 353 8.43 0.26 -1.51
N TYR A 354 9.27 -0.65 -2.02
CA TYR A 354 10.65 -0.35 -2.37
C TYR A 354 10.80 -0.09 -3.88
N LEU A 355 12.02 0.01 -4.36
CA LEU A 355 12.41 0.44 -5.70
C LEU A 355 11.56 -0.17 -6.82
N TYR A 356 11.05 0.67 -7.72
CA TYR A 356 10.28 0.31 -8.93
C TYR A 356 8.97 -0.46 -8.66
N SER A 357 8.46 -0.40 -7.43
CA SER A 357 7.15 -0.94 -7.09
C SER A 357 6.05 0.01 -7.56
N GLN A 358 5.13 -0.48 -8.42
CA GLN A 358 4.11 0.36 -9.03
C GLN A 358 2.74 -0.29 -8.99
N LEU A 359 1.70 0.54 -8.75
CA LEU A 359 0.30 0.13 -8.85
C LEU A 359 -0.06 -1.04 -7.91
N ASN A 360 0.49 -1.04 -6.70
CA ASN A 360 0.17 -2.05 -5.69
C ASN A 360 -0.87 -1.54 -4.70
N LEU A 361 -1.69 -2.44 -4.19
CA LEU A 361 -2.72 -2.18 -3.18
C LEU A 361 -2.39 -2.91 -1.88
N PHE A 362 -2.32 -2.16 -0.79
CA PHE A 362 -2.37 -2.67 0.57
C PHE A 362 -3.72 -2.28 1.14
N ALA A 363 -4.58 -3.26 1.46
CA ALA A 363 -5.91 -2.96 1.96
C ALA A 363 -6.24 -3.74 3.23
N ASP A 364 -6.92 -3.06 4.16
CA ASP A 364 -7.36 -3.61 5.44
C ASP A 364 -6.19 -4.23 6.25
N CYS A 365 -5.00 -3.63 6.13
CA CYS A 365 -3.79 -4.08 6.80
C CYS A 365 -3.61 -3.39 8.15
N TYR A 366 -2.98 -4.10 9.08
CA TYR A 366 -2.64 -3.60 10.40
C TYR A 366 -1.13 -3.65 10.64
N ALA A 367 -0.56 -2.54 11.07
CA ALA A 367 0.85 -2.43 11.40
C ALA A 367 1.05 -1.87 12.80
N ARG A 368 1.96 -2.48 13.59
CA ARG A 368 2.23 -2.06 14.96
C ARG A 368 3.71 -1.89 15.25
N ALA A 369 4.03 -0.85 16.03
CA ALA A 369 5.34 -0.58 16.63
C ALA A 369 6.50 -0.45 15.64
N GLY A 370 6.21 -0.20 14.37
CA GLY A 370 7.25 0.09 13.37
C GLY A 370 7.86 1.46 13.56
N ARG A 371 9.08 1.64 13.03
CA ARG A 371 9.61 3.00 12.86
C ARG A 371 8.77 3.74 11.81
N HIS A 372 8.44 3.07 10.72
CA HIS A 372 7.48 3.51 9.71
C HIS A 372 6.54 2.34 9.43
N ASN A 373 5.30 2.42 9.86
CA ASN A 373 4.34 1.33 9.67
C ASN A 373 3.97 1.14 8.20
N TYR A 374 3.78 2.24 7.44
CA TYR A 374 3.50 2.25 6.01
C TYR A 374 4.42 3.25 5.32
N ILE A 375 5.28 2.75 4.44
CA ILE A 375 6.33 3.58 3.86
C ILE A 375 6.54 3.28 2.39
N SER A 376 6.81 4.31 1.60
CA SER A 376 7.42 4.16 0.29
C SER A 376 8.92 4.50 0.35
N ASN A 377 9.75 3.50 0.55
CA ASN A 377 11.22 3.63 0.51
C ASN A 377 11.77 3.44 -0.92
N GLY A 378 10.92 3.65 -1.90
CA GLY A 378 11.28 3.69 -3.31
C GLY A 378 11.86 5.04 -3.71
N THR A 379 12.02 5.23 -5.00
CA THR A 379 12.46 6.48 -5.61
C THR A 379 11.51 6.86 -6.75
N SER A 380 11.93 7.74 -7.63
CA SER A 380 11.19 8.22 -8.79
C SER A 380 10.64 7.14 -9.75
N GLY A 381 11.10 5.91 -9.65
CA GLY A 381 10.53 4.75 -10.34
C GLY A 381 9.41 4.04 -9.56
N THR A 382 9.02 4.54 -8.40
CA THR A 382 7.96 3.97 -7.53
C THR A 382 6.73 4.87 -7.59
N SER A 383 5.57 4.32 -7.98
CA SER A 383 4.38 5.15 -8.23
C SER A 383 3.07 4.37 -8.15
N GLY A 384 1.96 5.09 -7.86
CA GLY A 384 0.60 4.56 -7.92
C GLY A 384 0.28 3.52 -6.86
N ASN A 385 0.98 3.51 -5.72
CA ASN A 385 0.72 2.57 -4.63
C ASN A 385 -0.34 3.12 -3.68
N VAL A 386 -1.24 2.25 -3.22
CA VAL A 386 -2.40 2.59 -2.38
C VAL A 386 -2.35 1.86 -1.06
N PHE A 387 -2.56 2.60 0.04
CA PHE A 387 -2.82 2.10 1.39
C PHE A 387 -4.28 2.42 1.75
N LEU A 388 -5.15 1.42 1.62
CA LEU A 388 -6.61 1.56 1.82
C LEU A 388 -7.03 0.96 3.17
N ASN A 389 -7.78 1.72 3.98
CA ASN A 389 -8.31 1.29 5.29
C ASN A 389 -7.22 0.73 6.23
N CYS A 390 -5.99 1.20 6.09
CA CYS A 390 -4.86 0.69 6.87
C CYS A 390 -4.80 1.33 8.25
N ILE A 391 -4.43 0.53 9.25
CA ILE A 391 -4.26 0.99 10.64
C ILE A 391 -2.79 0.97 11.02
N SER A 392 -2.28 2.11 11.47
CA SER A 392 -0.94 2.29 12.02
C SER A 392 -1.05 2.46 13.53
N ASP A 393 -0.55 1.48 14.28
CA ASP A 393 -0.61 1.46 15.74
C ASP A 393 0.78 1.73 16.33
N GLY A 394 0.89 2.76 17.15
CA GLY A 394 2.10 3.09 17.88
C GLY A 394 3.35 3.31 17.02
N ALA A 395 3.20 3.92 15.83
CA ALA A 395 4.34 4.20 14.97
C ALA A 395 5.36 5.11 15.66
N LEU A 396 6.65 4.74 15.57
CA LEU A 396 7.74 5.48 16.19
C LEU A 396 8.20 6.67 15.36
N ASN A 397 7.80 6.74 14.08
CA ASN A 397 8.09 7.83 13.16
C ASN A 397 6.99 7.92 12.09
N VAL A 398 7.19 8.74 11.06
CA VAL A 398 6.18 9.15 10.09
C VAL A 398 5.87 8.05 9.07
N ASN A 399 4.60 7.79 8.80
CA ASN A 399 4.14 7.08 7.60
C ASN A 399 4.26 8.05 6.43
N GLU A 400 5.03 7.71 5.41
CA GLU A 400 5.48 8.70 4.43
C GLU A 400 5.98 8.10 3.11
N GLY A 401 6.11 8.93 2.08
CA GLY A 401 7.12 8.73 1.06
C GLY A 401 8.49 9.03 1.67
N HIS A 402 9.48 8.17 1.45
CA HIS A 402 10.69 8.23 2.25
C HIS A 402 11.84 8.93 1.54
N ARG A 403 11.93 8.84 0.22
CA ARG A 403 13.04 9.45 -0.55
C ARG A 403 12.76 9.56 -2.04
N GLY A 404 13.50 10.46 -2.68
CA GLY A 404 13.84 10.40 -4.09
C GLY A 404 12.66 10.49 -5.07
N TRP A 405 11.73 11.42 -4.89
CA TRP A 405 10.66 11.68 -5.86
C TRP A 405 9.66 10.54 -6.04
N THR A 406 9.33 9.81 -4.97
CA THR A 406 8.22 8.83 -5.01
C THR A 406 6.92 9.53 -5.40
N GLN A 407 6.13 8.92 -6.29
CA GLN A 407 5.01 9.57 -6.93
C GLN A 407 3.70 8.84 -6.71
N GLY A 408 2.59 9.60 -6.66
CA GLY A 408 1.26 9.04 -6.68
C GLY A 408 1.05 8.00 -5.57
N MET A 409 1.30 8.36 -4.33
CA MET A 409 0.92 7.56 -3.19
C MET A 409 -0.46 7.98 -2.71
N LEU A 410 -1.27 7.02 -2.34
CA LEU A 410 -2.56 7.26 -1.71
C LEU A 410 -2.62 6.59 -0.34
N TYR A 411 -2.86 7.39 0.69
CA TYR A 411 -3.38 6.91 1.97
C TYR A 411 -4.88 7.22 1.99
N ASP A 412 -5.70 6.18 1.94
CA ASP A 412 -7.16 6.26 1.83
C ASP A 412 -7.82 5.65 3.06
N ASN A 413 -8.54 6.44 3.84
CA ASN A 413 -9.09 6.03 5.14
C ASN A 413 -8.02 5.49 6.12
N HIS A 414 -6.80 5.95 6.01
CA HIS A 414 -5.72 5.54 6.91
C HIS A 414 -5.95 6.09 8.32
N ARG A 415 -5.62 5.30 9.34
CA ARG A 415 -5.77 5.70 10.73
C ARG A 415 -4.50 5.43 11.53
N ASP A 416 -4.02 6.48 12.23
CA ASP A 416 -3.00 6.34 13.26
C ASP A 416 -3.65 6.25 14.64
N ILE A 417 -3.33 5.18 15.38
CA ILE A 417 -3.82 4.96 16.74
C ILE A 417 -2.65 4.76 17.71
N ASN A 418 -2.87 4.95 19.01
CA ASN A 418 -1.86 4.83 20.05
C ASN A 418 -0.56 5.59 19.73
N MET A 419 -0.70 6.79 19.18
CA MET A 419 0.40 7.58 18.65
C MET A 419 1.45 7.89 19.72
N THR A 420 2.71 7.59 19.45
CA THR A 420 3.85 7.85 20.34
C THR A 420 4.39 9.28 20.21
N ARG A 421 3.99 9.99 19.15
CA ARG A 421 4.39 11.35 18.80
C ARG A 421 3.31 12.04 17.97
N PRO A 422 3.23 13.38 17.96
CA PRO A 422 2.20 14.08 17.19
C PRO A 422 2.30 13.90 15.67
N PHE A 423 3.51 13.88 15.12
CA PHE A 423 3.76 13.81 13.69
C PHE A 423 4.03 12.38 13.25
N THR A 424 3.03 11.72 12.66
CA THR A 424 3.07 10.32 12.23
C THR A 424 2.61 10.08 10.79
N LEU A 425 2.11 11.11 10.08
CA LEU A 425 1.70 11.01 8.68
C LEU A 425 2.18 12.23 7.88
N GLY A 426 2.77 12.01 6.70
CA GLY A 426 3.25 13.15 5.91
C GLY A 426 3.60 12.89 4.45
N LEU A 427 3.38 13.93 3.64
CA LEU A 427 3.77 14.06 2.23
C LEU A 427 4.63 15.32 2.10
N TYR A 428 5.94 15.19 2.23
CA TYR A 428 6.81 16.34 2.44
C TYR A 428 8.24 16.11 1.92
N ASN A 429 9.03 17.18 1.93
CA ASN A 429 10.46 17.13 1.65
C ASN A 429 11.23 16.75 2.92
N ARG A 430 12.05 15.74 2.84
CA ARG A 430 12.91 15.27 3.93
C ARG A 430 14.28 15.96 3.97
N VAL A 431 14.49 16.93 3.12
CA VAL A 431 15.72 17.72 3.00
C VAL A 431 16.98 16.84 2.99
N ALA A 432 17.97 17.13 3.81
CA ALA A 432 19.21 16.37 3.92
C ALA A 432 19.10 15.09 4.78
N MET A 433 17.88 14.71 5.27
CA MET A 433 17.74 13.51 6.10
C MET A 433 18.21 12.26 5.36
N GLY A 434 18.89 11.38 6.10
CA GLY A 434 19.48 10.15 5.56
C GLY A 434 20.63 10.46 4.61
N THR A 435 20.48 10.18 3.34
CA THR A 435 21.45 10.43 2.28
C THR A 435 20.93 11.47 1.28
N GLY A 436 20.46 12.64 1.76
CA GLY A 436 19.86 13.65 0.90
C GLY A 436 18.52 13.20 0.31
N HIS A 437 17.61 12.72 1.14
CA HIS A 437 16.35 12.12 0.67
C HIS A 437 15.48 13.10 -0.15
N GLY A 438 15.56 14.40 0.13
CA GLY A 438 14.88 15.45 -0.61
C GLY A 438 13.36 15.28 -0.69
N TRP A 439 12.76 15.66 -1.80
CA TRP A 439 11.33 15.46 -2.06
C TRP A 439 10.97 13.98 -2.05
N ALA A 440 10.23 13.58 -1.05
CA ALA A 440 9.95 12.19 -0.76
C ALA A 440 8.53 11.76 -1.19
N ALA A 441 7.65 12.71 -1.48
CA ALA A 441 6.29 12.46 -1.97
C ALA A 441 5.88 13.54 -2.98
N VAL A 442 5.33 13.12 -4.12
CA VAL A 442 4.96 13.98 -5.24
C VAL A 442 3.64 13.48 -5.84
N GLN A 443 2.70 14.38 -6.17
CA GLN A 443 1.36 14.03 -6.68
C GLN A 443 0.69 12.95 -5.81
N SER A 444 0.80 13.10 -4.50
CA SER A 444 0.34 12.11 -3.53
C SER A 444 -0.83 12.65 -2.70
N VAL A 445 -1.67 11.76 -2.19
CA VAL A 445 -2.95 12.11 -1.59
C VAL A 445 -3.13 11.45 -0.23
N LEU A 446 -3.56 12.23 0.74
CA LEU A 446 -4.16 11.80 1.99
C LEU A 446 -5.68 12.05 1.88
N TRP A 447 -6.46 10.98 1.79
CA TRP A 447 -7.90 11.05 1.64
C TRP A 447 -8.60 10.47 2.86
N ASN A 448 -9.39 11.29 3.55
CA ASN A 448 -10.17 10.87 4.73
C ASN A 448 -9.34 10.15 5.81
N CYS A 449 -8.08 10.59 6.00
CA CYS A 449 -7.17 10.02 7.00
C CYS A 449 -7.49 10.57 8.40
N ASP A 450 -7.24 9.75 9.44
CA ASP A 450 -7.43 10.13 10.84
C ASP A 450 -6.13 9.93 11.62
N VAL A 451 -5.53 11.04 12.05
CA VAL A 451 -4.35 11.08 12.91
C VAL A 451 -4.65 11.80 14.24
N ASP A 452 -5.86 11.68 14.74
CA ASP A 452 -6.37 12.32 15.95
C ASP A 452 -6.50 13.87 15.85
N ALA A 453 -7.74 14.36 15.81
CA ALA A 453 -8.07 15.77 15.71
C ALA A 453 -7.60 16.61 16.90
N SER A 454 -7.29 15.99 18.05
CA SER A 454 -6.87 16.67 19.28
C SER A 454 -5.34 16.71 19.46
N TYR A 455 -4.60 15.82 18.79
CA TYR A 455 -3.17 15.61 19.04
C TYR A 455 -2.31 15.56 17.78
N GLY A 456 -2.82 14.95 16.70
CA GLY A 456 -2.03 14.58 15.54
C GLY A 456 -1.65 15.75 14.63
N THR A 457 -0.50 15.65 14.01
CA THR A 457 0.00 16.59 13.00
C THR A 457 0.23 15.85 11.68
N ILE A 458 -0.26 16.42 10.59
CA ILE A 458 0.04 16.00 9.22
C ILE A 458 1.07 16.98 8.63
N GLY A 459 2.16 16.46 8.09
CA GLY A 459 3.10 17.22 7.26
C GLY A 459 2.67 17.19 5.80
N LEU A 460 2.42 18.35 5.20
CA LEU A 460 1.98 18.44 3.81
C LEU A 460 2.70 19.58 3.10
N GLN A 461 3.46 19.28 2.06
CA GLN A 461 4.17 20.31 1.29
C GLN A 461 3.87 20.18 -0.19
N GLN A 462 3.84 21.31 -0.90
CA GLN A 462 3.73 21.39 -2.34
C GLN A 462 5.13 21.23 -2.97
N PRO A 463 5.37 20.14 -3.73
CA PRO A 463 6.62 19.99 -4.46
C PRO A 463 6.69 20.99 -5.62
N PRO A 464 7.89 21.43 -6.05
CA PRO A 464 8.02 22.18 -7.28
C PRO A 464 7.44 21.40 -8.48
N THR A 465 6.68 22.06 -9.34
CA THR A 465 6.07 21.49 -10.56
C THR A 465 5.04 20.37 -10.30
N ALA A 466 4.54 20.23 -9.08
CA ALA A 466 3.59 19.19 -8.69
C ALA A 466 2.73 19.63 -7.48
N GLN A 467 1.84 18.76 -7.02
CA GLN A 467 1.00 19.00 -5.84
C GLN A 467 0.98 17.78 -4.92
N ASN A 468 0.71 17.99 -3.64
CA ASN A 468 0.29 16.99 -2.66
C ASN A 468 -0.99 17.44 -1.97
N TYR A 469 -1.85 16.50 -1.60
CA TYR A 469 -3.21 16.78 -1.15
C TYR A 469 -3.51 16.16 0.22
N ALA A 470 -4.27 16.88 1.06
CA ALA A 470 -4.90 16.36 2.26
C ALA A 470 -6.36 16.79 2.30
N ILE A 471 -7.28 15.86 2.06
CA ILE A 471 -8.72 16.12 1.89
C ILE A 471 -9.51 15.29 2.90
N GLY A 472 -10.36 15.95 3.69
CA GLY A 472 -11.20 15.33 4.72
C GLY A 472 -10.44 14.75 5.91
N CYS A 473 -9.18 15.13 6.11
CA CYS A 473 -8.33 14.55 7.15
C CYS A 473 -8.65 15.10 8.54
N MET A 474 -8.64 14.21 9.54
CA MET A 474 -8.77 14.53 10.95
C MET A 474 -7.38 14.70 11.56
N ALA A 475 -7.03 15.91 12.00
CA ALA A 475 -5.74 16.25 12.58
C ALA A 475 -5.85 17.54 13.41
N GLN A 476 -5.10 17.64 14.52
CA GLN A 476 -4.96 18.90 15.25
C GLN A 476 -4.35 19.98 14.35
N LYS A 477 -3.33 19.58 13.54
CA LYS A 477 -2.61 20.50 12.65
C LYS A 477 -2.27 19.84 11.32
N ILE A 478 -2.42 20.59 10.21
CA ILE A 478 -1.80 20.27 8.92
C ILE A 478 -0.82 21.42 8.62
N THR A 479 0.43 21.09 8.29
CA THR A 479 1.50 22.11 8.20
C THR A 479 2.45 21.85 7.03
N GLY A 480 2.89 22.95 6.39
CA GLY A 480 3.99 22.93 5.42
C GLY A 480 5.39 22.83 6.08
N ASN A 481 5.50 23.02 7.39
CA ASN A 481 6.76 22.96 8.13
C ASN A 481 6.74 21.86 9.21
N PRO A 482 6.66 20.56 8.80
CA PRO A 482 6.66 19.46 9.75
C PRO A 482 8.04 19.24 10.39
N VAL A 483 9.10 19.65 9.69
CA VAL A 483 10.50 19.62 10.15
C VAL A 483 11.07 21.01 10.10
N SER A 484 11.79 21.42 11.15
CA SER A 484 12.41 22.73 11.21
C SER A 484 13.58 22.80 10.26
N ALA A 485 13.47 23.42 9.12
CA ALA A 485 14.64 23.83 8.32
C ALA A 485 14.30 24.50 6.98
N SER A 486 13.04 24.66 6.58
CA SER A 486 12.76 25.29 5.29
C SER A 486 11.31 25.76 5.19
N ASP A 487 11.13 26.95 4.67
CA ASP A 487 9.81 27.52 4.32
C ASP A 487 9.32 26.90 3.01
N PHE A 488 8.83 25.66 3.09
CA PHE A 488 8.14 25.04 1.95
C PHE A 488 6.67 25.43 1.93
N THR A 489 6.13 25.60 0.73
CA THR A 489 4.71 25.91 0.53
C THR A 489 3.86 24.76 1.06
N LEU A 490 2.77 25.09 1.75
CA LEU A 490 1.76 24.12 2.16
C LEU A 490 1.10 23.52 0.91
N GLY A 491 0.91 22.21 0.89
CA GLY A 491 0.14 21.53 -0.15
C GLY A 491 -1.36 21.85 -0.07
N TYR A 492 -2.15 21.25 -0.93
CA TYR A 492 -3.59 21.50 -0.97
C TYR A 492 -4.31 20.87 0.24
N VAL A 493 -5.02 21.68 1.00
CA VAL A 493 -5.78 21.24 2.20
C VAL A 493 -7.25 21.58 2.04
N GLU A 494 -8.13 20.59 2.23
CA GLU A 494 -9.57 20.78 2.20
C GLU A 494 -10.27 19.95 3.30
N GLY A 495 -11.25 20.54 3.97
CA GLY A 495 -12.15 19.83 4.89
C GLY A 495 -11.46 19.25 6.14
N ARG A 496 -10.38 19.86 6.65
CA ARG A 496 -9.76 19.42 7.91
C ARG A 496 -10.77 19.38 9.05
N ASN A 497 -10.85 18.25 9.76
CA ASN A 497 -11.77 17.99 10.87
C ASN A 497 -13.27 18.09 10.47
N LYS A 498 -13.57 17.93 9.19
CA LYS A 498 -14.94 17.89 8.67
C LYS A 498 -15.28 16.46 8.30
N SER A 499 -16.17 15.86 9.07
CA SER A 499 -16.69 14.51 8.78
C SER A 499 -17.67 14.49 7.60
N GLY A 500 -17.96 13.30 7.06
CA GLY A 500 -18.95 13.13 6.00
C GLY A 500 -18.45 13.46 4.59
N LEU A 501 -17.12 13.30 4.34
CA LEU A 501 -16.57 13.39 2.98
C LEU A 501 -17.12 12.26 2.11
N GLU A 502 -17.66 12.62 0.93
CA GLU A 502 -18.08 11.69 -0.13
C GLU A 502 -17.38 12.01 -1.45
N PRO A 503 -16.87 10.98 -2.16
CA PRO A 503 -16.86 9.58 -1.76
C PRO A 503 -15.98 9.34 -0.53
N ARG A 504 -16.39 8.43 0.32
CA ARG A 504 -15.64 8.09 1.54
C ARG A 504 -14.23 7.57 1.23
N SER A 505 -14.08 6.78 0.17
CA SER A 505 -12.82 6.28 -0.34
C SER A 505 -12.60 6.79 -1.76
N LEU A 506 -11.47 7.42 -1.99
CA LEU A 506 -11.06 7.87 -3.32
C LEU A 506 -10.79 6.69 -4.25
N TYR A 507 -10.00 5.71 -3.79
CA TYR A 507 -9.65 4.53 -4.56
C TYR A 507 -10.87 3.74 -5.01
N LEU A 508 -11.78 3.42 -4.09
CA LEU A 508 -12.97 2.63 -4.41
C LEU A 508 -13.92 3.36 -5.36
N ALA A 509 -14.06 4.68 -5.20
CA ALA A 509 -14.88 5.47 -6.11
C ALA A 509 -14.29 5.53 -7.52
N GLN A 510 -12.97 5.71 -7.63
CA GLN A 510 -12.26 5.70 -8.91
C GLN A 510 -12.35 4.32 -9.59
N LEU A 511 -12.18 3.24 -8.82
CA LEU A 511 -12.30 1.86 -9.31
C LEU A 511 -13.73 1.59 -9.82
N ALA A 512 -14.74 1.99 -9.06
CA ALA A 512 -16.16 1.85 -9.44
C ALA A 512 -16.47 2.61 -10.73
N ALA A 513 -16.04 3.86 -10.82
CA ALA A 513 -16.25 4.69 -12.03
C ALA A 513 -15.59 4.07 -13.26
N ARG A 514 -14.37 3.52 -13.11
CA ARG A 514 -13.66 2.85 -14.20
C ARG A 514 -14.38 1.58 -14.67
N HIS A 515 -14.98 0.83 -13.75
CA HIS A 515 -15.75 -0.37 -14.07
C HIS A 515 -17.20 -0.11 -14.50
N GLY A 516 -17.63 1.17 -14.55
CA GLY A 516 -19.00 1.54 -14.89
C GLY A 516 -20.03 1.14 -13.83
N THR A 517 -19.57 0.89 -12.61
CA THR A 517 -20.42 0.67 -11.43
C THR A 517 -20.62 1.99 -10.71
N THR A 518 -21.75 2.16 -10.02
CA THR A 518 -21.97 3.39 -9.25
C THR A 518 -21.09 3.40 -8.00
N PRO A 519 -20.46 4.51 -7.62
CA PRO A 519 -19.72 4.61 -6.35
C PRO A 519 -20.56 4.23 -5.13
N THR A 520 -21.87 4.40 -5.20
CA THR A 520 -22.85 3.98 -4.19
C THR A 520 -22.93 2.46 -4.01
N GLU A 521 -22.67 1.66 -5.03
CA GLU A 521 -22.71 0.20 -4.93
C GLU A 521 -21.50 -0.38 -4.20
N LEU A 522 -20.34 0.28 -4.27
CA LEU A 522 -19.13 -0.11 -3.52
C LEU A 522 -19.05 0.56 -2.13
N VAL A 523 -19.82 1.62 -1.90
CA VAL A 523 -19.80 2.42 -0.66
C VAL A 523 -20.97 2.10 0.26
N GLN A 524 -22.01 1.42 -0.24
CA GLN A 524 -23.16 0.99 0.58
C GLN A 524 -22.93 -0.37 1.24
N ALA A 525 -21.97 -0.42 2.15
CA ALA A 525 -22.36 -0.92 3.44
C ALA A 525 -22.28 0.28 4.38
N PRO A 526 -23.40 0.74 4.94
CA PRO A 526 -23.30 1.65 6.07
C PRO A 526 -22.38 0.98 7.09
N ALA A 527 -21.79 1.78 7.97
CA ALA A 527 -21.42 1.30 9.29
C ALA A 527 -22.70 0.82 10.05
N ALA A 528 -23.59 0.12 9.35
CA ALA A 528 -24.64 -0.67 9.92
C ALA A 528 -23.90 -1.75 10.69
N GLU A 529 -24.11 -1.78 11.95
CA GLU A 529 -23.73 -2.84 12.84
C GLU A 529 -23.96 -4.17 12.12
N LEU A 530 -22.92 -4.72 11.50
CA LEU A 530 -22.97 -6.08 10.94
C LEU A 530 -23.10 -7.10 12.06
N LEU A 531 -22.82 -6.64 13.26
CA LEU A 531 -22.85 -7.39 14.50
C LEU A 531 -23.67 -6.62 15.54
N CYS A 532 -24.62 -7.29 16.17
CA CYS A 532 -25.23 -6.83 17.42
C CYS A 532 -24.54 -7.55 18.58
N VAL A 533 -24.02 -6.80 19.55
CA VAL A 533 -23.29 -7.32 20.69
C VAL A 533 -24.10 -7.15 21.96
N ALA A 534 -24.34 -8.24 22.70
CA ALA A 534 -25.03 -8.23 23.98
C ALA A 534 -24.27 -9.12 24.98
N GLY A 535 -23.44 -8.50 25.81
CA GLY A 535 -22.51 -9.24 26.67
C GLY A 535 -21.56 -10.09 25.83
N ASN A 536 -21.45 -11.38 26.13
CA ASN A 536 -20.61 -12.32 25.38
C ASN A 536 -21.30 -12.94 24.14
N ALA A 537 -22.46 -12.44 23.75
CA ALA A 537 -23.17 -12.91 22.58
C ALA A 537 -23.02 -11.90 21.43
N ILE A 538 -22.64 -12.38 20.27
CA ILE A 538 -22.55 -11.61 19.04
C ILE A 538 -23.56 -12.19 18.05
N THR A 539 -24.51 -11.38 17.61
CA THR A 539 -25.48 -11.75 16.57
C THR A 539 -25.05 -11.17 15.24
N ALA A 540 -24.86 -12.00 14.24
CA ALA A 540 -24.63 -11.56 12.87
C ALA A 540 -25.92 -10.98 12.30
N LEU A 541 -25.92 -9.75 11.82
CA LEU A 541 -27.07 -9.08 11.22
C LEU A 541 -27.16 -9.32 9.72
N THR A 542 -26.13 -9.89 9.11
CA THR A 542 -26.05 -10.31 7.71
C THR A 542 -25.29 -11.61 7.60
N ASP A 543 -25.28 -12.23 6.41
CA ASP A 543 -24.42 -13.37 6.14
C ASP A 543 -22.95 -12.93 6.13
N ILE A 544 -22.12 -13.59 6.94
CA ILE A 544 -20.72 -13.30 7.14
C ILE A 544 -19.91 -14.51 6.69
N ARG A 545 -19.01 -14.35 5.74
CA ARG A 545 -18.07 -15.40 5.33
C ARG A 545 -17.07 -15.74 6.41
N ARG A 546 -16.57 -14.72 7.10
CA ARG A 546 -15.59 -14.89 8.18
C ARG A 546 -15.75 -13.81 9.24
N LEU A 547 -15.79 -14.23 10.50
CA LEU A 547 -15.70 -13.38 11.67
C LEU A 547 -14.42 -13.75 12.43
N MET A 548 -13.56 -12.78 12.69
CA MET A 548 -12.38 -12.93 13.53
C MET A 548 -12.40 -11.87 14.62
N ILE A 549 -12.12 -12.26 15.86
CA ILE A 549 -12.09 -11.33 17.00
C ILE A 549 -10.66 -11.32 17.55
N TYR A 550 -10.11 -10.14 17.66
CA TYR A 550 -8.76 -9.90 18.14
C TYR A 550 -8.78 -9.12 19.44
N SER A 551 -7.86 -9.43 20.34
CA SER A 551 -7.54 -8.57 21.49
C SER A 551 -6.89 -7.25 21.01
N PRO A 552 -6.82 -6.23 21.88
CA PRO A 552 -6.15 -4.96 21.55
C PRO A 552 -4.66 -5.13 21.19
N ASP A 553 -4.02 -6.20 21.66
CA ASP A 553 -2.65 -6.57 21.35
C ASP A 553 -2.52 -7.44 20.08
N GLY A 554 -3.62 -7.59 19.29
CA GLY A 554 -3.63 -8.26 17.99
C GLY A 554 -3.69 -9.78 18.03
N LYS A 555 -3.85 -10.40 19.22
CA LYS A 555 -3.99 -11.84 19.35
C LYS A 555 -5.40 -12.26 18.89
N LEU A 556 -5.48 -13.27 18.01
CA LEU A 556 -6.76 -13.86 17.61
C LEU A 556 -7.38 -14.58 18.82
N LEU A 557 -8.57 -14.15 19.20
CA LEU A 557 -9.34 -14.68 20.34
C LEU A 557 -10.45 -15.63 19.90
N TYR A 558 -11.04 -15.38 18.73
CA TYR A 558 -12.17 -16.16 18.20
C TYR A 558 -12.19 -16.07 16.68
N SER A 559 -12.64 -17.14 16.04
CA SER A 559 -12.90 -17.12 14.59
C SER A 559 -14.07 -18.05 14.24
N ALA A 560 -14.92 -17.61 13.31
CA ALA A 560 -16.00 -18.40 12.72
C ALA A 560 -16.08 -18.13 11.22
N ALA A 561 -16.45 -19.16 10.45
CA ALA A 561 -16.71 -19.05 9.02
C ALA A 561 -18.17 -19.34 8.72
N ASP A 562 -18.67 -18.83 7.59
CA ASP A 562 -20.01 -19.05 7.04
C ASP A 562 -21.14 -18.82 8.07
N VAL A 563 -21.06 -17.69 8.77
CA VAL A 563 -22.02 -17.30 9.79
C VAL A 563 -23.26 -16.70 9.10
N ARG A 564 -24.40 -17.37 9.21
CA ARG A 564 -25.65 -16.88 8.63
C ARG A 564 -26.22 -15.70 9.42
N ALA A 565 -26.99 -14.85 8.75
CA ALA A 565 -27.75 -13.77 9.36
C ALA A 565 -28.61 -14.29 10.51
N ASN A 566 -28.73 -13.51 11.57
CA ASN A 566 -29.43 -13.81 12.82
C ASN A 566 -28.86 -14.99 13.63
N ARG A 567 -27.72 -15.55 13.26
CA ARG A 567 -27.01 -16.52 14.09
C ARG A 567 -26.35 -15.84 15.27
N VAL A 568 -26.59 -16.35 16.45
CA VAL A 568 -25.94 -15.93 17.69
C VAL A 568 -24.69 -16.76 17.90
N LEU A 569 -23.56 -16.10 18.07
CA LEU A 569 -22.28 -16.69 18.43
C LEU A 569 -21.98 -16.36 19.88
N THR A 570 -21.68 -17.36 20.69
CA THR A 570 -21.28 -17.14 22.08
C THR A 570 -19.75 -17.13 22.15
N ILE A 571 -19.20 -16.03 22.60
CA ILE A 571 -17.77 -15.86 22.81
C ILE A 571 -17.41 -16.32 24.23
N ASP A 572 -16.20 -16.87 24.38
CA ASP A 572 -15.75 -17.34 25.70
C ASP A 572 -15.87 -16.23 26.75
N ALA A 573 -16.47 -16.56 27.89
CA ALA A 573 -16.70 -15.63 29.00
C ALA A 573 -15.39 -15.08 29.62
N GLY A 574 -14.24 -15.66 29.30
CA GLY A 574 -12.92 -15.14 29.67
C GLY A 574 -12.47 -13.94 28.81
N ILE A 575 -13.12 -13.68 27.66
CA ILE A 575 -12.82 -12.55 26.77
C ILE A 575 -13.74 -11.40 27.19
N ARG A 576 -13.16 -10.34 27.74
CA ARG A 576 -13.89 -9.16 28.20
C ARG A 576 -13.17 -7.88 27.82
N GLY A 577 -13.94 -6.80 27.66
CA GLY A 577 -13.44 -5.46 27.37
C GLY A 577 -13.43 -5.13 25.87
N ILE A 578 -12.56 -4.21 25.47
CA ILE A 578 -12.47 -3.78 24.08
C ILE A 578 -11.78 -4.88 23.27
N VAL A 579 -12.42 -5.29 22.18
CA VAL A 579 -11.85 -6.20 21.17
C VAL A 579 -12.17 -5.67 19.77
N PHE A 580 -11.47 -6.18 18.77
CA PHE A 580 -11.67 -5.81 17.38
C PHE A 580 -12.25 -6.99 16.61
N ALA A 581 -13.46 -6.84 16.10
CA ALA A 581 -14.10 -7.81 15.24
C ALA A 581 -13.80 -7.50 13.77
N HIS A 582 -13.09 -8.37 13.10
CA HIS A 582 -12.90 -8.33 11.66
C HIS A 582 -13.99 -9.17 11.00
N VAL A 583 -14.86 -8.51 10.25
CA VAL A 583 -16.05 -9.10 9.60
C VAL A 583 -15.82 -9.08 8.10
N VAL A 584 -15.88 -10.25 7.48
CA VAL A 584 -15.74 -10.43 6.03
C VAL A 584 -17.05 -10.97 5.48
N CYS A 585 -17.72 -10.21 4.62
CA CYS A 585 -18.87 -10.60 3.82
C CYS A 585 -18.47 -10.76 2.35
N ASP A 586 -19.41 -11.14 1.47
CA ASP A 586 -19.10 -11.37 0.05
C ASP A 586 -18.44 -10.16 -0.64
N ASN A 587 -18.88 -8.94 -0.31
CA ASN A 587 -18.42 -7.71 -0.95
C ASN A 587 -17.94 -6.67 0.08
N LEU A 588 -17.66 -7.07 1.32
CA LEU A 588 -17.30 -6.15 2.39
C LEU A 588 -16.36 -6.82 3.39
N SER A 589 -15.31 -6.10 3.76
CA SER A 589 -14.44 -6.47 4.86
C SER A 589 -14.28 -5.25 5.76
N ILE A 590 -14.70 -5.35 7.01
CA ILE A 590 -14.60 -4.27 7.99
C ILE A 590 -14.00 -4.75 9.31
N VAL A 591 -13.31 -3.84 9.99
CA VAL A 591 -12.91 -4.03 11.39
C VAL A 591 -13.77 -3.13 12.25
N GLN A 592 -14.52 -3.74 13.16
CA GLN A 592 -15.39 -3.04 14.10
C GLN A 592 -14.84 -3.20 15.52
N LYS A 593 -14.70 -2.08 16.23
CA LYS A 593 -14.43 -2.11 17.67
C LYS A 593 -15.71 -2.52 18.39
N ILE A 594 -15.65 -3.58 19.17
CA ILE A 594 -16.75 -4.04 19.99
C ILE A 594 -16.33 -4.15 21.46
N VAL A 595 -17.31 -4.14 22.36
CA VAL A 595 -17.08 -4.33 23.80
C VAL A 595 -17.81 -5.62 24.19
N LEU A 596 -17.05 -6.62 24.65
CA LEU A 596 -17.54 -7.90 25.16
C LEU A 596 -17.59 -7.91 26.68
#